data_dcd99b9f077457efa87bb9222d685da5
#
_entry.id   dcd99b9f077457efa87bb9222d685da5
#
_cell.length_a   1.000
_cell.length_b   1.000
_cell.length_c   1.000
_cell.angle_alpha   90.00
_cell.angle_beta   90.00
_cell.angle_gamma   90.00
#
_symmetry.space_group_name_H-M   'P 1'
#
loop_
_entity.id
_entity.type
_entity.pdbx_description
1 polymer ?
#
loop_
_entity_poly.entity_id
_entity_poly.type
_entity_poly.pdbx_seq_one_letter_code
_entity_poly.pdbx_strand_id
1 'polypeptide(L)'
;FEVQHSYTEGGLTYVSNLACIMTPPRSKDDIYDGVQIPELGDQAKTWQSAYPVVDFCQNPMPRRGYDLRRAYTYAWEYNGKAFSKLVTRPYPGPKFWCPNMKDGNDDNNYKVFRYADALLLKAEALCELKQQDESIRYLNMIRKRAGLPDYEFRTYVRLAKEIRDERARELGGELHRRYD
;
A
#
# COMPACT_ATOMS: atom_id res chain seq x y z
N PHE A 1 -13.11 8.02 -5.63
CA PHE A 1 -13.99 8.55 -4.57
C PHE A 1 -13.24 8.60 -3.25
N GLU A 2 -13.27 9.73 -2.60
CA GLU A 2 -12.55 9.96 -1.35
C GLU A 2 -13.37 10.79 -0.36
N VAL A 3 -13.08 10.63 0.92
CA VAL A 3 -13.57 11.51 1.99
C VAL A 3 -12.62 12.69 2.07
N GLN A 4 -13.16 13.90 1.92
CA GLN A 4 -12.36 15.13 1.97
C GLN A 4 -12.03 15.48 3.42
N HIS A 5 -10.76 15.81 3.65
CA HIS A 5 -10.27 16.34 4.91
C HIS A 5 -9.61 17.71 4.67
N SER A 6 -9.73 18.59 5.64
CA SER A 6 -9.13 19.93 5.57
C SER A 6 -8.85 20.42 6.97
N TYR A 7 -7.74 21.17 7.14
CA TYR A 7 -7.48 21.84 8.42
C TYR A 7 -8.52 22.92 8.71
N THR A 8 -8.99 23.62 7.70
CA THR A 8 -10.04 24.62 7.88
C THR A 8 -10.81 24.81 6.57
N GLU A 9 -12.11 24.59 6.61
CA GLU A 9 -13.04 24.87 5.52
C GLU A 9 -14.33 25.44 6.11
N GLY A 10 -14.75 26.62 5.63
CA GLY A 10 -15.94 27.30 6.13
C GLY A 10 -15.94 27.58 7.65
N GLY A 11 -14.76 27.76 8.26
CA GLY A 11 -14.59 27.97 9.69
C GLY A 11 -14.62 26.71 10.55
N LEU A 12 -14.78 25.53 9.93
CA LEU A 12 -14.74 24.23 10.59
C LEU A 12 -13.44 23.48 10.25
N THR A 13 -13.02 22.60 11.14
CA THR A 13 -11.82 21.78 10.96
C THR A 13 -12.23 20.32 10.77
N TYR A 14 -11.85 19.75 9.63
CA TYR A 14 -12.11 18.37 9.24
C TYR A 14 -10.78 17.66 9.02
N VAL A 15 -10.19 17.15 10.08
CA VAL A 15 -8.89 16.49 10.03
C VAL A 15 -9.01 14.98 10.12
N SER A 16 -8.01 14.28 9.56
CA SER A 16 -7.76 12.87 9.72
C SER A 16 -6.60 12.66 10.69
N ASN A 17 -6.44 11.47 11.21
CA ASN A 17 -5.22 11.02 11.87
C ASN A 17 -4.68 9.72 11.27
N LEU A 18 -5.07 9.42 10.03
CA LEU A 18 -4.69 8.19 9.35
C LEU A 18 -3.18 8.10 9.15
N ALA A 19 -2.53 9.18 8.72
CA ALA A 19 -1.10 9.22 8.56
C ALA A 19 -0.39 8.96 9.90
N CYS A 20 -0.85 9.55 10.98
CA CYS A 20 -0.31 9.36 12.33
C CYS A 20 -0.41 7.90 12.81
N ILE A 21 -1.52 7.24 12.52
CA ILE A 21 -1.78 5.84 12.92
C ILE A 21 -0.95 4.87 12.08
N MET A 22 -0.82 5.12 10.78
CA MET A 22 -0.27 4.19 9.80
C MET A 22 1.24 4.33 9.60
N THR A 23 1.85 5.45 9.96
CA THR A 23 3.27 5.70 9.71
C THR A 23 4.10 5.72 11.00
N PRO A 24 5.37 5.28 10.96
CA PRO A 24 6.31 5.46 12.05
C PRO A 24 6.79 6.93 12.10
N PRO A 25 7.34 7.39 13.23
CA PRO A 25 8.19 8.58 13.22
C PRO A 25 9.28 8.43 12.17
N ARG A 26 9.58 9.51 11.45
CA ARG A 26 10.56 9.45 10.36
C ARG A 26 11.42 10.71 10.28
N SER A 27 12.59 10.51 9.68
CA SER A 27 13.46 11.59 9.18
C SER A 27 13.44 11.62 7.64
N LYS A 28 13.71 12.80 7.07
CA LYS A 28 13.95 12.96 5.63
C LYS A 28 15.12 12.10 5.13
N ASP A 29 16.02 11.71 6.02
CA ASP A 29 17.20 10.90 5.73
C ASP A 29 16.92 9.38 5.81
N ASP A 30 15.71 8.98 6.19
CA ASP A 30 15.36 7.56 6.30
C ASP A 30 15.36 6.84 4.95
N ILE A 31 15.82 5.60 4.97
CA ILE A 31 15.97 4.74 3.80
C ILE A 31 15.09 3.50 4.00
N TYR A 32 14.17 3.27 3.06
CA TYR A 32 13.29 2.10 3.01
C TYR A 32 13.62 1.24 1.78
N ASP A 33 14.07 0.00 1.98
CA ASP A 33 14.52 -0.91 0.90
C ASP A 33 15.49 -0.23 -0.11
N GLY A 34 16.42 0.59 0.40
CA GLY A 34 17.37 1.35 -0.42
C GLY A 34 16.81 2.64 -1.06
N VAL A 35 15.56 2.99 -0.81
CA VAL A 35 14.92 4.21 -1.33
C VAL A 35 14.83 5.27 -0.25
N GLN A 36 15.39 6.43 -0.51
CA GLN A 36 15.25 7.65 0.30
C GLN A 36 14.23 8.59 -0.36
N ILE A 37 13.37 9.22 0.45
CA ILE A 37 12.32 10.13 -0.05
C ILE A 37 12.35 11.41 0.79
N PRO A 38 13.36 12.28 0.58
CA PRO A 38 13.58 13.48 1.39
C PRO A 38 12.44 14.51 1.24
N GLU A 39 11.74 14.50 0.13
CA GLU A 39 10.60 15.40 -0.15
C GLU A 39 9.47 15.26 0.87
N LEU A 40 9.40 14.14 1.55
CA LEU A 40 8.39 13.92 2.59
C LEU A 40 8.73 14.55 3.94
N GLY A 41 9.96 15.06 4.11
CA GLY A 41 10.40 15.77 5.32
C GLY A 41 10.45 14.91 6.58
N ASP A 42 10.62 15.59 7.71
CA ASP A 42 10.71 14.98 9.04
C ASP A 42 9.34 14.94 9.73
N GLN A 43 9.09 13.89 10.50
CA GLN A 43 7.91 13.82 11.36
C GLN A 43 8.16 12.90 12.57
N ALA A 44 8.04 13.47 13.76
CA ALA A 44 8.27 12.76 15.01
C ALA A 44 6.98 12.37 15.76
N LYS A 45 5.83 12.95 15.37
CA LYS A 45 4.57 12.83 16.12
C LYS A 45 3.62 11.75 15.55
N THR A 46 4.17 10.64 15.09
CA THR A 46 3.38 9.51 14.59
C THR A 46 3.41 8.35 15.58
N TRP A 47 2.36 7.52 15.56
CA TRP A 47 2.17 6.45 16.55
C TRP A 47 2.45 5.06 16.02
N GLN A 48 2.33 4.85 14.71
CA GLN A 48 2.42 3.51 14.10
C GLN A 48 1.59 2.47 14.88
N SER A 49 0.33 2.79 15.14
CA SER A 49 -0.57 1.88 15.87
C SER A 49 -1.06 0.73 15.01
N ALA A 50 -1.06 0.89 13.68
CA ALA A 50 -1.39 -0.15 12.72
C ALA A 50 -0.14 -0.59 11.96
N TYR A 51 0.04 -1.90 11.81
CA TYR A 51 1.13 -2.51 11.07
C TYR A 51 0.69 -3.83 10.45
N PRO A 52 1.32 -4.27 9.36
CA PRO A 52 0.96 -5.52 8.71
C PRO A 52 1.39 -6.73 9.55
N VAL A 53 0.68 -7.82 9.39
CA VAL A 53 1.14 -9.11 9.90
C VAL A 53 2.32 -9.61 9.05
N VAL A 54 3.21 -10.39 9.67
CA VAL A 54 4.40 -10.94 9.01
C VAL A 54 4.03 -11.76 7.77
N ASP A 55 2.97 -12.54 7.85
CA ASP A 55 2.51 -13.40 6.76
C ASP A 55 2.15 -12.59 5.50
N PHE A 56 1.54 -11.42 5.67
CA PHE A 56 1.26 -10.51 4.55
C PHE A 56 2.52 -10.11 3.80
N CYS A 57 3.58 -9.75 4.52
CA CYS A 57 4.84 -9.35 3.91
C CYS A 57 5.60 -10.52 3.27
N GLN A 58 5.40 -11.74 3.77
CA GLN A 58 6.07 -12.93 3.23
C GLN A 58 5.39 -13.52 2.00
N ASN A 59 4.07 -13.44 1.92
CA ASN A 59 3.28 -14.05 0.86
C ASN A 59 2.90 -13.09 -0.27
N PRO A 60 1.98 -12.11 -0.07
CA PRO A 60 1.60 -11.22 -1.15
C PRO A 60 2.73 -10.28 -1.58
N MET A 61 3.63 -9.89 -0.65
CA MET A 61 4.72 -8.97 -0.93
C MET A 61 6.08 -9.57 -0.55
N PRO A 62 6.57 -10.61 -1.24
CA PRO A 62 7.80 -11.29 -0.89
C PRO A 62 9.03 -10.39 -1.10
N ARG A 63 10.07 -10.66 -0.31
CA ARG A 63 11.36 -9.96 -0.45
C ARG A 63 12.01 -10.19 -1.82
N ARG A 64 11.79 -11.37 -2.41
CA ARG A 64 12.33 -11.74 -3.72
C ARG A 64 11.43 -11.18 -4.83
N GLY A 65 12.03 -10.54 -5.79
CA GLY A 65 11.35 -9.88 -6.89
C GLY A 65 11.34 -8.36 -6.73
N TYR A 66 11.19 -7.70 -7.83
CA TYR A 66 11.22 -6.25 -7.89
C TYR A 66 9.78 -5.74 -7.91
N ASP A 67 9.31 -5.18 -6.80
CA ASP A 67 8.02 -4.50 -6.69
C ASP A 67 8.27 -3.10 -6.15
N LEU A 68 8.05 -2.10 -6.99
CA LEU A 68 8.29 -0.69 -6.66
C LEU A 68 7.50 -0.20 -5.44
N ARG A 69 6.38 -0.85 -5.12
CA ARG A 69 5.52 -0.46 -3.99
C ARG A 69 6.10 -0.82 -2.63
N ARG A 70 7.09 -1.71 -2.57
CA ARG A 70 7.64 -2.20 -1.29
C ARG A 70 8.16 -1.08 -0.42
N ALA A 71 9.02 -0.24 -0.95
CA ALA A 71 9.58 0.89 -0.21
C ALA A 71 8.49 1.86 0.31
N TYR A 72 7.36 1.95 -0.39
CA TYR A 72 6.27 2.87 -0.05
C TYR A 72 5.20 2.25 0.84
N THR A 73 5.01 0.93 0.78
CA THR A 73 3.94 0.26 1.52
C THR A 73 4.50 -0.48 2.74
N TYR A 74 5.40 -1.47 2.53
CA TYR A 74 6.01 -2.25 3.61
C TYR A 74 7.43 -2.64 3.24
N ALA A 75 8.40 -1.97 3.84
CA ALA A 75 9.80 -2.21 3.58
C ALA A 75 10.32 -3.43 4.34
N TRP A 76 11.20 -4.20 3.70
CA TRP A 76 11.96 -5.28 4.32
C TRP A 76 13.17 -4.76 5.08
N GLU A 77 13.65 -3.59 4.73
CA GLU A 77 14.81 -2.98 5.33
C GLU A 77 14.55 -1.50 5.61
N TYR A 78 14.96 -1.05 6.79
CA TYR A 78 14.84 0.31 7.24
C TYR A 78 16.18 0.75 7.84
N ASN A 79 16.79 1.79 7.25
CA ASN A 79 18.09 2.32 7.66
C ASN A 79 19.16 1.22 7.83
N GLY A 80 19.26 0.33 6.84
CA GLY A 80 20.21 -0.78 6.83
C GLY A 80 19.88 -1.93 7.78
N LYS A 81 18.74 -1.88 8.49
CA LYS A 81 18.30 -2.98 9.39
C LYS A 81 17.21 -3.78 8.71
N ALA A 82 17.52 -5.01 8.39
CA ALA A 82 16.56 -5.92 7.79
C ALA A 82 15.45 -6.31 8.77
N PHE A 83 14.22 -6.42 8.26
CA PHE A 83 13.14 -7.10 8.95
C PHE A 83 13.54 -8.56 9.18
N SER A 84 13.52 -9.01 10.42
CA SER A 84 13.89 -10.37 10.81
C SER A 84 12.86 -10.95 11.78
N LYS A 85 12.98 -12.23 12.10
CA LYS A 85 12.13 -12.88 13.10
C LYS A 85 12.23 -12.24 14.50
N LEU A 86 13.29 -11.51 14.77
CA LEU A 86 13.50 -10.78 16.03
C LEU A 86 12.78 -9.41 16.02
N VAL A 87 12.47 -8.88 14.85
CA VAL A 87 11.68 -7.68 14.70
C VAL A 87 10.24 -8.10 14.47
N THR A 88 9.40 -7.88 15.47
CA THR A 88 8.00 -8.34 15.47
C THR A 88 7.10 -7.58 14.50
N ARG A 89 7.60 -6.52 13.86
CA ARG A 89 6.81 -5.63 13.00
C ARG A 89 7.57 -5.31 11.72
N PRO A 90 6.95 -5.54 10.53
CA PRO A 90 7.46 -5.00 9.28
C PRO A 90 7.47 -3.47 9.33
N TYR A 91 8.38 -2.87 8.58
CA TYR A 91 8.47 -1.41 8.51
C TYR A 91 7.43 -0.86 7.51
N PRO A 92 6.39 -0.13 7.95
CA PRO A 92 5.50 0.54 7.01
C PRO A 92 6.25 1.68 6.33
N GLY A 93 6.08 1.75 5.03
CA GLY A 93 6.61 2.84 4.23
C GLY A 93 5.69 4.07 4.26
N PRO A 94 6.03 5.11 3.51
CA PRO A 94 5.36 6.41 3.55
C PRO A 94 4.03 6.49 2.78
N LYS A 95 3.39 5.37 2.46
CA LYS A 95 2.14 5.36 1.66
C LYS A 95 1.06 6.29 2.19
N PHE A 96 0.95 6.41 3.51
CA PHE A 96 -0.04 7.25 4.18
C PHE A 96 0.56 8.55 4.73
N TRP A 97 1.79 8.84 4.36
CA TRP A 97 2.49 10.01 4.82
C TRP A 97 1.77 11.30 4.39
N CYS A 98 1.70 12.27 5.28
CA CYS A 98 1.21 13.60 4.98
C CYS A 98 2.23 14.65 5.43
N PRO A 99 2.88 15.38 4.51
CA PRO A 99 3.85 16.41 4.87
C PRO A 99 3.27 17.54 5.72
N ASN A 100 1.96 17.79 5.58
CA ASN A 100 1.26 18.86 6.29
C ASN A 100 0.74 18.45 7.68
N MET A 101 1.09 17.26 8.15
CA MET A 101 0.61 16.75 9.43
C MET A 101 1.01 17.65 10.60
N LYS A 102 0.02 17.98 11.45
CA LYS A 102 0.19 18.81 12.65
C LYS A 102 -0.33 18.05 13.87
N ASP A 103 0.54 17.88 14.87
CA ASP A 103 0.16 17.30 16.17
C ASP A 103 -0.62 15.99 16.10
N GLY A 104 -0.31 15.14 15.11
CA GLY A 104 -0.98 13.87 14.89
C GLY A 104 -2.21 13.94 13.99
N ASN A 105 -2.61 15.13 13.57
CA ASN A 105 -3.70 15.33 12.61
C ASN A 105 -3.13 15.64 11.23
N ASP A 106 -3.84 15.22 10.20
CA ASP A 106 -3.48 15.46 8.80
C ASP A 106 -4.72 15.84 7.97
N ASP A 107 -4.48 16.44 6.80
CA ASP A 107 -5.51 16.81 5.83
C ASP A 107 -5.53 15.87 4.62
N ASN A 108 -4.95 14.69 4.76
CA ASN A 108 -4.90 13.69 3.70
C ASN A 108 -6.28 13.06 3.51
N ASN A 109 -6.80 13.16 2.30
CA ASN A 109 -8.11 12.59 1.96
C ASN A 109 -8.08 11.07 2.02
N TYR A 110 -9.05 10.49 2.71
CA TYR A 110 -9.21 9.04 2.73
C TYR A 110 -9.81 8.53 1.43
N LYS A 111 -9.07 7.69 0.74
CA LYS A 111 -9.46 7.11 -0.54
C LYS A 111 -10.34 5.89 -0.31
N VAL A 112 -11.67 6.07 -0.48
CA VAL A 112 -12.65 4.97 -0.33
C VAL A 112 -12.57 4.02 -1.50
N PHE A 113 -12.52 4.55 -2.74
CA PHE A 113 -12.32 3.79 -3.95
C PHE A 113 -11.34 4.48 -4.87
N ARG A 114 -10.46 3.69 -5.48
CA ARG A 114 -9.54 4.17 -6.52
C ARG A 114 -9.60 3.29 -7.76
N TYR A 115 -9.11 3.84 -8.85
CA TYR A 115 -9.17 3.19 -10.15
C TYR A 115 -8.50 1.80 -10.15
N ALA A 116 -7.41 1.62 -9.41
CA ALA A 116 -6.75 0.33 -9.28
C ALA A 116 -7.66 -0.76 -8.68
N ASP A 117 -8.50 -0.40 -7.70
CA ASP A 117 -9.48 -1.33 -7.13
C ASP A 117 -10.51 -1.73 -8.18
N ALA A 118 -11.09 -0.78 -8.92
CA ALA A 118 -12.03 -1.06 -10.00
C ALA A 118 -11.44 -1.98 -11.09
N LEU A 119 -10.16 -1.77 -11.45
CA LEU A 119 -9.48 -2.62 -12.43
C LEU A 119 -9.30 -4.06 -11.93
N LEU A 120 -8.93 -4.23 -10.66
CA LEU A 120 -8.73 -5.56 -10.07
C LEU A 120 -10.06 -6.29 -9.84
N LEU A 121 -11.12 -5.59 -9.41
CA LEU A 121 -12.47 -6.16 -9.36
C LEU A 121 -12.95 -6.59 -10.74
N LYS A 122 -12.67 -5.80 -11.78
CA LYS A 122 -13.00 -6.19 -13.16
C LYS A 122 -12.19 -7.42 -13.60
N ALA A 123 -10.91 -7.48 -13.28
CA ALA A 123 -10.08 -8.65 -13.58
C ALA A 123 -10.63 -9.91 -12.91
N GLU A 124 -11.09 -9.81 -11.66
CA GLU A 124 -11.67 -10.91 -10.91
C GLU A 124 -12.99 -11.38 -11.55
N ALA A 125 -13.91 -10.46 -11.83
CA ALA A 125 -15.18 -10.79 -12.51
C ALA A 125 -14.96 -11.49 -13.86
N LEU A 126 -14.02 -11.00 -14.66
CA LEU A 126 -13.65 -11.61 -15.94
C LEU A 126 -13.01 -13.01 -15.77
N CYS A 127 -12.23 -13.20 -14.72
CA CYS A 127 -11.67 -14.50 -14.36
C CYS A 127 -12.77 -15.52 -14.05
N GLU A 128 -13.79 -15.12 -13.29
CA GLU A 128 -14.96 -15.97 -12.98
C GLU A 128 -15.77 -16.29 -14.24
N LEU A 129 -15.92 -15.33 -15.15
CA LEU A 129 -16.57 -15.52 -16.45
C LEU A 129 -15.70 -16.29 -17.47
N LYS A 130 -14.51 -16.75 -17.07
CA LYS A 130 -13.56 -17.46 -17.94
C LYS A 130 -13.07 -16.66 -19.15
N GLN A 131 -13.11 -15.34 -19.06
CA GLN A 131 -12.59 -14.42 -20.07
C GLN A 131 -11.12 -14.14 -19.78
N GLN A 132 -10.26 -15.11 -20.10
CA GLN A 132 -8.84 -15.16 -19.73
C GLN A 132 -8.08 -13.90 -20.13
N ASP A 133 -8.09 -13.57 -21.42
CA ASP A 133 -7.21 -12.54 -21.99
C ASP A 133 -7.54 -11.16 -21.43
N GLU A 134 -8.83 -10.85 -21.31
CA GLU A 134 -9.28 -9.60 -20.71
C GLU A 134 -8.96 -9.52 -19.21
N SER A 135 -9.16 -10.62 -18.47
CA SER A 135 -8.81 -10.67 -17.05
C SER A 135 -7.31 -10.38 -16.83
N ILE A 136 -6.45 -11.04 -17.60
CA ILE A 136 -4.99 -10.86 -17.54
C ILE A 136 -4.60 -9.44 -17.96
N ARG A 137 -5.26 -8.88 -18.96
CA ARG A 137 -5.01 -7.51 -19.42
C ARG A 137 -5.19 -6.50 -18.27
N TYR A 138 -6.28 -6.58 -17.52
CA TYR A 138 -6.52 -5.68 -16.39
C TYR A 138 -5.56 -5.93 -15.22
N LEU A 139 -5.23 -7.18 -14.92
CA LEU A 139 -4.22 -7.52 -13.93
C LEU A 139 -2.85 -6.93 -14.30
N ASN A 140 -2.43 -7.09 -15.55
CA ASN A 140 -1.13 -6.62 -16.02
C ASN A 140 -1.02 -5.10 -16.08
N MET A 141 -2.11 -4.36 -16.20
CA MET A 141 -2.08 -2.89 -16.06
C MET A 141 -1.55 -2.47 -14.68
N ILE A 142 -1.97 -3.16 -13.62
CA ILE A 142 -1.50 -2.87 -12.25
C ILE A 142 -0.06 -3.36 -12.07
N ARG A 143 0.26 -4.58 -12.51
CA ARG A 143 1.58 -5.18 -12.40
C ARG A 143 2.65 -4.34 -13.11
N LYS A 144 2.37 -3.89 -14.32
CA LYS A 144 3.28 -3.03 -15.10
C LYS A 144 3.60 -1.73 -14.38
N ARG A 145 2.59 -1.08 -13.79
CA ARG A 145 2.80 0.13 -12.99
C ARG A 145 3.69 -0.13 -11.76
N ALA A 146 3.58 -1.30 -11.16
CA ALA A 146 4.38 -1.74 -10.02
C ALA A 146 5.80 -2.25 -10.41
N GLY A 147 6.16 -2.22 -11.69
CA GLY A 147 7.43 -2.73 -12.19
C GLY A 147 7.52 -4.25 -12.23
N LEU A 148 6.40 -4.96 -12.09
CA LEU A 148 6.36 -6.41 -12.13
C LEU A 148 6.22 -6.93 -13.58
N PRO A 149 6.76 -8.11 -13.89
CA PRO A 149 6.54 -8.75 -15.18
C PRO A 149 5.07 -9.10 -15.39
N ASP A 150 4.67 -9.19 -16.64
CA ASP A 150 3.33 -9.62 -17.00
C ASP A 150 3.03 -11.02 -16.45
N TYR A 151 1.79 -11.22 -16.03
CA TYR A 151 1.33 -12.52 -15.59
C TYR A 151 1.09 -13.44 -16.80
N GLU A 152 1.66 -14.64 -16.74
CA GLU A 152 1.44 -15.68 -17.71
C GLU A 152 0.35 -16.64 -17.23
N PHE A 153 -0.65 -16.88 -18.04
CA PHE A 153 -1.73 -17.78 -17.69
C PHE A 153 -1.25 -19.23 -17.48
N ARG A 154 -1.78 -19.84 -16.44
CA ARG A 154 -1.56 -21.28 -16.17
C ARG A 154 -2.87 -22.01 -15.93
N THR A 155 -3.66 -21.54 -14.97
CA THR A 155 -5.00 -22.04 -14.66
C THR A 155 -5.84 -20.91 -14.08
N TYR A 156 -7.16 -21.00 -14.17
CA TYR A 156 -8.06 -20.02 -13.54
C TYR A 156 -7.92 -19.95 -12.04
N VAL A 157 -7.65 -21.06 -11.36
CA VAL A 157 -7.38 -21.08 -9.92
C VAL A 157 -6.15 -20.26 -9.56
N ARG A 158 -5.08 -20.36 -10.36
CA ARG A 158 -3.86 -19.56 -10.16
C ARG A 158 -4.08 -18.11 -10.54
N LEU A 159 -4.84 -17.83 -11.59
CA LEU A 159 -5.17 -16.46 -11.97
C LEU A 159 -6.00 -15.78 -10.89
N ALA A 160 -7.04 -16.42 -10.38
CA ALA A 160 -7.85 -15.89 -9.28
C ALA A 160 -7.00 -15.63 -8.01
N LYS A 161 -6.09 -16.57 -7.69
CA LYS A 161 -5.15 -16.35 -6.57
C LYS A 161 -4.26 -15.14 -6.82
N GLU A 162 -3.67 -15.01 -8.00
CA GLU A 162 -2.78 -13.88 -8.32
C GLU A 162 -3.52 -12.54 -8.29
N ILE A 163 -4.77 -12.48 -8.76
CA ILE A 163 -5.60 -11.27 -8.67
C ILE A 163 -5.81 -10.87 -7.20
N ARG A 164 -6.14 -11.81 -6.32
CA ARG A 164 -6.28 -11.55 -4.88
C ARG A 164 -4.97 -11.11 -4.23
N ASP A 165 -3.87 -11.74 -4.58
CA ASP A 165 -2.55 -11.36 -4.09
C ASP A 165 -2.16 -9.95 -4.60
N GLU A 166 -2.50 -9.62 -5.86
CA GLU A 166 -2.27 -8.29 -6.43
C GLU A 166 -3.13 -7.22 -5.74
N ARG A 167 -4.40 -7.53 -5.43
CA ARG A 167 -5.26 -6.65 -4.61
C ARG A 167 -4.64 -6.39 -3.24
N ALA A 168 -4.12 -7.43 -2.60
CA ALA A 168 -3.46 -7.30 -1.31
C ALA A 168 -2.22 -6.38 -1.37
N ARG A 169 -1.39 -6.52 -2.42
CA ARG A 169 -0.21 -5.67 -2.64
C ARG A 169 -0.59 -4.22 -2.92
N GLU A 170 -1.56 -4.03 -3.80
CA GLU A 170 -1.99 -2.72 -4.27
C GLU A 170 -2.73 -1.92 -3.21
N LEU A 171 -3.66 -2.57 -2.51
CA LEU A 171 -4.56 -1.95 -1.54
C LEU A 171 -4.09 -2.15 -0.09
N GLY A 172 -2.85 -2.57 0.10
CA GLY A 172 -2.27 -2.80 1.42
C GLY A 172 -2.41 -1.56 2.33
N GLY A 173 -3.02 -1.75 3.51
CA GLY A 173 -3.29 -0.69 4.48
C GLY A 173 -4.53 0.15 4.20
N GLU A 174 -5.21 -0.01 3.07
CA GLU A 174 -6.42 0.75 2.72
C GLU A 174 -7.72 0.13 3.28
N LEU A 175 -7.61 -0.87 4.14
CA LEU A 175 -8.70 -1.56 4.84
C LEU A 175 -9.67 -2.35 3.96
N HIS A 176 -9.50 -2.36 2.64
CA HIS A 176 -10.36 -3.10 1.71
C HIS A 176 -10.38 -4.62 1.98
N ARG A 177 -9.22 -5.18 2.34
CA ARG A 177 -9.08 -6.63 2.56
C ARG A 177 -9.92 -7.19 3.71
N ARG A 178 -10.53 -6.35 4.52
CA ARG A 178 -11.48 -6.80 5.54
C ARG A 178 -12.76 -7.38 4.93
N TYR A 179 -13.03 -7.04 3.67
CA TYR A 179 -14.26 -7.39 2.95
C TYR A 179 -14.00 -8.36 1.77
N ASP A 180 -12.74 -8.73 1.52
CA ASP A 180 -12.35 -9.74 0.51
C ASP A 180 -12.45 -11.21 1.13
#